data_955b50026543328d16df6f698049f3a4
#
_entry.id   955b50026543328d16df6f698049f3a4
#
_cell.length_a   1.000
_cell.length_b   1.000
_cell.length_c   1.000
_cell.angle_alpha   90.00
_cell.angle_beta   90.00
_cell.angle_gamma   90.00
#
_symmetry.space_group_name_H-M   'P 1'
#
loop_
_entity.id
_entity.type
_entity.pdbx_description
1 polymer ?
#
loop_
_entity_poly.entity_id
_entity_poly.type
_entity_poly.pdbx_seq_one_letter_code
_entity_poly.pdbx_strand_id
1 'polypeptide(L)'
;MIELPPSVTVVLGSGGAGGWMFHLGALRALRAEADFNLVDAQRVIATSAGAGVAAAVLTGTSLEDTGDILMSPPSGEERTEFVEAREANRDRGLERLMPVAPRLASQVLRNPLLAGSGLLPAGRIPTVGLSRAASIHANHPWPPSLWITATRLDDGALVVFGRDDLEVPLAQAAQASQAIPGAFAPVEIDGERYVDGGLLSPNHAELALETPTDLVVLVSVQSRPGA
;
A
#
# COMPACT_ATOMS: atom_id res chain seq x y z
N MET A 1 7.49 -20.17 -23.33
CA MET A 1 7.94 -19.69 -22.01
C MET A 1 8.88 -18.52 -22.25
N ILE A 2 8.62 -17.40 -21.62
CA ILE A 2 9.47 -16.20 -21.73
C ILE A 2 10.59 -16.36 -20.70
N GLU A 3 11.83 -16.26 -21.12
CA GLU A 3 12.98 -16.29 -20.22
C GLU A 3 13.22 -14.88 -19.68
N LEU A 4 13.18 -14.72 -18.34
CA LEU A 4 13.47 -13.45 -17.69
C LEU A 4 14.96 -13.37 -17.29
N PRO A 5 15.54 -12.16 -17.24
CA PRO A 5 16.90 -11.98 -16.76
C PRO A 5 17.01 -12.30 -15.26
N PRO A 6 18.24 -12.51 -14.74
CA PRO A 6 18.44 -12.93 -13.35
C PRO A 6 18.04 -11.90 -12.30
N SER A 7 18.01 -10.61 -12.66
CA SER A 7 17.68 -9.54 -11.73
C SER A 7 16.40 -8.82 -12.16
N VAL A 8 15.30 -9.08 -11.45
CA VAL A 8 13.98 -8.50 -11.74
C VAL A 8 13.50 -7.68 -10.55
N THR A 9 13.12 -6.43 -10.82
CA THR A 9 12.36 -5.60 -9.89
C THR A 9 10.90 -5.56 -10.33
N VAL A 10 9.99 -5.85 -9.41
CA VAL A 10 8.54 -5.79 -9.66
C VAL A 10 7.95 -4.58 -8.94
N VAL A 11 7.21 -3.77 -9.68
CA VAL A 11 6.50 -2.60 -9.14
C VAL A 11 5.00 -2.88 -9.20
N LEU A 12 4.35 -2.93 -8.04
CA LEU A 12 2.90 -3.10 -7.89
C LEU A 12 2.27 -1.78 -7.46
N GLY A 13 1.56 -1.14 -8.37
CA GLY A 13 1.01 0.19 -8.15
C GLY A 13 -0.29 0.22 -7.33
N SER A 14 -0.82 1.43 -7.15
CA SER A 14 -2.12 1.67 -6.54
C SER A 14 -3.27 1.26 -7.46
N GLY A 15 -4.49 1.15 -6.91
CA GLY A 15 -5.67 0.81 -7.72
C GLY A 15 -6.91 0.38 -6.94
N GLY A 16 -6.89 0.46 -5.62
CA GLY A 16 -7.99 0.03 -4.76
C GLY A 16 -8.34 -1.46 -4.96
N ALA A 17 -9.60 -1.84 -4.73
CA ALA A 17 -10.04 -3.23 -4.88
C ALA A 17 -9.86 -3.77 -6.33
N GLY A 18 -10.08 -2.92 -7.33
CA GLY A 18 -9.78 -3.29 -8.72
C GLY A 18 -8.30 -3.55 -8.96
N GLY A 19 -7.43 -2.79 -8.28
CA GLY A 19 -5.98 -2.98 -8.29
C GLY A 19 -5.56 -4.33 -7.72
N TRP A 20 -6.15 -4.77 -6.61
CA TRP A 20 -5.87 -6.11 -6.06
C TRP A 20 -6.07 -7.21 -7.09
N MET A 21 -7.23 -7.23 -7.74
CA MET A 21 -7.56 -8.27 -8.74
C MET A 21 -6.67 -8.17 -9.98
N PHE A 22 -6.34 -6.94 -10.39
CA PHE A 22 -5.43 -6.73 -11.52
C PHE A 22 -4.02 -7.24 -11.23
N HIS A 23 -3.47 -6.94 -10.04
CA HIS A 23 -2.16 -7.43 -9.61
C HIS A 23 -2.12 -8.96 -9.53
N LEU A 24 -3.13 -9.58 -8.92
CA LEU A 24 -3.22 -11.04 -8.85
C LEU A 24 -3.29 -11.68 -10.23
N GLY A 25 -4.07 -11.09 -11.16
CA GLY A 25 -4.13 -11.54 -12.55
C GLY A 25 -2.79 -11.44 -13.28
N ALA A 26 -2.09 -10.31 -13.12
CA ALA A 26 -0.77 -10.09 -13.71
C ALA A 26 0.29 -11.05 -13.13
N LEU A 27 0.30 -11.27 -11.82
CA LEU A 27 1.23 -12.19 -11.16
C LEU A 27 0.96 -13.65 -11.58
N ARG A 28 -0.30 -14.03 -11.75
CA ARG A 28 -0.66 -15.36 -12.31
C ARG A 28 -0.17 -15.52 -13.73
N ALA A 29 -0.29 -14.48 -14.56
CA ALA A 29 0.21 -14.50 -15.93
C ALA A 29 1.74 -14.62 -15.97
N LEU A 30 2.47 -13.89 -15.14
CA LEU A 30 3.93 -13.99 -15.01
C LEU A 30 4.35 -15.40 -14.61
N ARG A 31 3.65 -16.02 -13.67
CA ARG A 31 3.90 -17.41 -13.27
C ARG A 31 3.65 -18.39 -14.42
N ALA A 32 2.57 -18.21 -15.16
CA ALA A 32 2.19 -19.13 -16.22
C ALA A 32 3.07 -19.03 -17.48
N GLU A 33 3.43 -17.79 -17.88
CA GLU A 33 4.08 -17.53 -19.16
C GLU A 33 5.61 -17.43 -19.06
N ALA A 34 6.12 -17.04 -17.87
CA ALA A 34 7.54 -16.80 -17.63
C ALA A 34 8.13 -17.67 -16.49
N ASP A 35 7.33 -18.56 -15.88
CA ASP A 35 7.73 -19.35 -14.70
C ASP A 35 8.32 -18.47 -13.58
N PHE A 36 7.80 -17.26 -13.44
CA PHE A 36 8.29 -16.27 -12.48
C PHE A 36 7.31 -16.08 -11.33
N ASN A 37 7.77 -16.25 -10.11
CA ASN A 37 7.01 -15.98 -8.90
C ASN A 37 7.49 -14.67 -8.25
N LEU A 38 6.58 -13.96 -7.58
CA LEU A 38 6.93 -12.69 -6.93
C LEU A 38 8.04 -12.83 -5.88
N VAL A 39 8.15 -14.00 -5.25
CA VAL A 39 9.22 -14.31 -4.28
C VAL A 39 10.62 -14.37 -4.91
N ASP A 40 10.71 -14.57 -6.23
CA ASP A 40 11.96 -14.62 -6.98
C ASP A 40 12.45 -13.20 -7.36
N ALA A 41 11.63 -12.18 -7.11
CA ALA A 41 12.00 -10.80 -7.39
C ALA A 41 13.13 -10.33 -6.47
N GLN A 42 14.16 -9.70 -7.06
CA GLN A 42 15.22 -9.04 -6.30
C GLN A 42 14.67 -7.89 -5.44
N ARG A 43 13.70 -7.13 -5.99
CA ARG A 43 13.02 -6.05 -5.31
C ARG A 43 11.53 -6.04 -5.68
N VAL A 44 10.68 -5.81 -4.69
CA VAL A 44 9.25 -5.54 -4.88
C VAL A 44 8.95 -4.18 -4.29
N ILE A 45 8.51 -3.24 -5.13
CA ILE A 45 8.07 -1.90 -4.72
C ILE A 45 6.56 -1.89 -4.79
N ALA A 46 5.91 -1.62 -3.68
CA ALA A 46 4.48 -1.81 -3.55
C ALA A 46 3.79 -0.55 -3.00
N THR A 47 2.73 -0.12 -3.68
CA THR A 47 1.94 1.07 -3.33
C THR A 47 0.48 0.71 -3.21
N SER A 48 -0.17 1.09 -2.10
CA SER A 48 -1.62 0.95 -1.90
C SER A 48 -2.11 -0.49 -2.12
N ALA A 49 -2.94 -0.74 -3.13
CA ALA A 49 -3.40 -2.10 -3.46
C ALA A 49 -2.24 -3.08 -3.66
N GLY A 50 -1.16 -2.64 -4.29
CA GLY A 50 0.06 -3.45 -4.47
C GLY A 50 0.68 -3.86 -3.14
N ALA A 51 0.65 -3.00 -2.13
CA ALA A 51 1.20 -3.30 -0.80
C ALA A 51 0.46 -4.47 -0.12
N GLY A 52 -0.88 -4.49 -0.20
CA GLY A 52 -1.67 -5.59 0.35
C GLY A 52 -1.37 -6.93 -0.33
N VAL A 53 -1.27 -6.93 -1.66
CA VAL A 53 -0.96 -8.15 -2.45
C VAL A 53 0.48 -8.60 -2.19
N ALA A 54 1.46 -7.68 -2.25
CA ALA A 54 2.87 -8.02 -2.04
C ALA A 54 3.11 -8.58 -0.63
N ALA A 55 2.55 -7.95 0.39
CA ALA A 55 2.69 -8.39 1.77
C ALA A 55 2.16 -9.82 1.96
N ALA A 56 0.98 -10.14 1.42
CA ALA A 56 0.42 -11.48 1.52
C ALA A 56 1.27 -12.53 0.80
N VAL A 57 1.60 -12.27 -0.46
CA VAL A 57 2.30 -13.26 -1.31
C VAL A 57 3.73 -13.50 -0.82
N LEU A 58 4.45 -12.44 -0.43
CA LEU A 58 5.84 -12.56 0.03
C LEU A 58 5.96 -13.19 1.44
N THR A 59 4.86 -13.27 2.18
CA THR A 59 4.80 -13.98 3.47
C THR A 59 4.23 -15.40 3.35
N GLY A 60 4.00 -15.89 2.13
CA GLY A 60 3.66 -17.29 1.85
C GLY A 60 2.18 -17.56 1.56
N THR A 61 1.33 -16.52 1.47
CA THR A 61 -0.05 -16.74 0.99
C THR A 61 -0.05 -16.96 -0.52
N SER A 62 -0.78 -17.97 -0.99
CA SER A 62 -0.91 -18.22 -2.43
C SER A 62 -1.64 -17.06 -3.13
N LEU A 63 -1.46 -16.93 -4.45
CA LEU A 63 -2.19 -15.93 -5.25
C LEU A 63 -3.71 -16.17 -5.20
N GLU A 64 -4.11 -17.43 -5.13
CA GLU A 64 -5.49 -17.87 -5.03
C GLU A 64 -6.09 -17.46 -3.68
N ASP A 65 -5.45 -17.86 -2.58
CA ASP A 65 -5.91 -17.52 -1.22
C ASP A 65 -5.88 -16.01 -0.97
N THR A 66 -4.87 -15.30 -1.49
CA THR A 66 -4.82 -13.83 -1.39
C THR A 66 -6.06 -13.20 -2.03
N GLY A 67 -6.48 -13.68 -3.19
CA GLY A 67 -7.70 -13.23 -3.86
C GLY A 67 -8.94 -13.48 -3.02
N ASP A 68 -9.07 -14.68 -2.49
CA ASP A 68 -10.21 -15.08 -1.66
C ASP A 68 -10.29 -14.25 -0.38
N ILE A 69 -9.17 -14.02 0.28
CA ILE A 69 -9.08 -13.19 1.50
C ILE A 69 -9.50 -11.75 1.21
N LEU A 70 -8.95 -11.13 0.16
CA LEU A 70 -9.24 -9.74 -0.16
C LEU A 70 -10.70 -9.53 -0.58
N MET A 71 -11.34 -10.52 -1.20
CA MET A 71 -12.72 -10.43 -1.69
C MET A 71 -13.76 -10.97 -0.70
N SER A 72 -13.34 -11.72 0.32
CA SER A 72 -14.27 -12.27 1.31
C SER A 72 -14.82 -11.18 2.24
N PRO A 73 -16.05 -11.31 2.71
CA PRO A 73 -16.55 -10.43 3.76
C PRO A 73 -15.70 -10.59 5.04
N PRO A 74 -15.60 -9.54 5.87
CA PRO A 74 -14.86 -9.62 7.13
C PRO A 74 -15.42 -10.71 8.05
N SER A 75 -14.53 -11.42 8.76
CA SER A 75 -14.88 -12.39 9.80
C SER A 75 -15.62 -11.75 10.96
N GLY A 76 -16.13 -12.56 11.90
CA GLY A 76 -16.83 -12.04 13.08
C GLY A 76 -15.93 -11.13 13.94
N GLU A 77 -14.67 -11.54 14.16
CA GLU A 77 -13.69 -10.79 14.93
C GLU A 77 -13.29 -9.48 14.22
N GLU A 78 -12.94 -9.56 12.95
CA GLU A 78 -12.62 -8.38 12.12
C GLU A 78 -13.78 -7.39 12.06
N ARG A 79 -15.02 -7.90 12.04
CA ARG A 79 -16.22 -7.05 12.07
C ARG A 79 -16.35 -6.33 13.40
N THR A 80 -16.04 -7.00 14.51
CA THR A 80 -16.07 -6.39 15.85
C THR A 80 -15.00 -5.31 15.94
N GLU A 81 -13.75 -5.62 15.57
CA GLU A 81 -12.66 -4.68 15.54
C GLU A 81 -12.96 -3.46 14.65
N PHE A 82 -13.56 -3.70 13.48
CA PHE A 82 -13.98 -2.63 12.58
C PHE A 82 -15.06 -1.74 13.22
N VAL A 83 -16.04 -2.31 13.91
CA VAL A 83 -17.10 -1.55 14.59
C VAL A 83 -16.53 -0.72 15.73
N GLU A 84 -15.68 -1.30 16.58
CA GLU A 84 -15.01 -0.61 17.68
C GLU A 84 -14.14 0.56 17.18
N ALA A 85 -13.31 0.33 16.15
CA ALA A 85 -12.49 1.37 15.56
C ALA A 85 -13.35 2.48 14.91
N ARG A 86 -14.49 2.12 14.32
CA ARG A 86 -15.45 3.09 13.76
C ARG A 86 -16.13 3.93 14.83
N GLU A 87 -16.48 3.33 15.96
CA GLU A 87 -17.06 4.03 17.10
C GLU A 87 -16.05 5.00 17.72
N ALA A 88 -14.82 4.55 17.97
CA ALA A 88 -13.72 5.39 18.44
C ALA A 88 -13.48 6.60 17.52
N ASN A 89 -13.53 6.40 16.19
CA ASN A 89 -13.43 7.50 15.23
C ASN A 89 -14.66 8.44 15.25
N ARG A 90 -15.83 7.95 15.65
CA ARG A 90 -17.06 8.76 15.75
C ARG A 90 -17.01 9.73 16.93
N ASP A 91 -16.37 9.35 18.01
CA ASP A 91 -16.34 10.12 19.26
C ASP A 91 -15.41 11.34 19.22
N ARG A 92 -14.62 11.52 18.15
CA ARG A 92 -13.73 12.69 17.97
C ARG A 92 -14.46 14.03 17.81
N GLY A 93 -15.79 14.06 17.86
CA GLY A 93 -16.58 15.30 17.88
C GLY A 93 -16.33 16.23 16.67
N LEU A 94 -16.17 17.54 16.93
CA LEU A 94 -15.92 18.55 15.87
C LEU A 94 -14.50 18.47 15.29
N GLU A 95 -13.54 17.89 15.99
CA GLU A 95 -12.15 17.72 15.50
C GLU A 95 -12.11 16.95 14.19
N ARG A 96 -13.04 16.01 14.00
CA ARG A 96 -13.17 15.24 12.76
C ARG A 96 -13.57 16.06 11.52
N LEU A 97 -14.02 17.29 11.70
CA LEU A 97 -14.36 18.19 10.59
C LEU A 97 -13.20 19.13 10.23
N MET A 98 -12.16 19.14 11.05
CA MET A 98 -10.99 19.98 10.79
C MET A 98 -10.08 19.34 9.74
N PRO A 99 -9.37 20.16 8.96
CA PRO A 99 -8.34 19.68 8.05
C PRO A 99 -7.31 18.81 8.78
N VAL A 100 -7.01 17.63 8.22
CA VAL A 100 -6.13 16.64 8.88
C VAL A 100 -4.67 17.07 8.91
N ALA A 101 -4.23 17.84 7.90
CA ALA A 101 -2.87 18.39 7.80
C ALA A 101 -2.85 19.71 7.02
N PRO A 102 -3.37 20.81 7.61
CA PRO A 102 -3.53 22.09 6.89
C PRO A 102 -2.19 22.68 6.40
N ARG A 103 -1.06 22.31 7.01
CA ARG A 103 0.28 22.73 6.59
C ARG A 103 0.63 22.28 5.16
N LEU A 104 0.06 21.18 4.69
CA LEU A 104 0.28 20.69 3.33
C LEU A 104 -0.32 21.62 2.27
N ALA A 105 -1.25 22.51 2.62
CA ALA A 105 -1.78 23.51 1.71
C ALA A 105 -0.70 24.42 1.09
N SER A 106 0.43 24.61 1.81
CA SER A 106 1.57 25.38 1.28
C SER A 106 2.25 24.70 0.08
N GLN A 107 2.00 23.42 -0.16
CA GLN A 107 2.60 22.64 -1.25
C GLN A 107 1.74 22.66 -2.54
N VAL A 108 0.68 23.48 -2.59
CA VAL A 108 -0.30 23.50 -3.71
C VAL A 108 0.35 23.66 -5.09
N LEU A 109 1.42 24.44 -5.20
CA LEU A 109 2.12 24.65 -6.46
C LEU A 109 3.02 23.48 -6.88
N ARG A 110 3.45 22.64 -5.92
CA ARG A 110 4.33 21.49 -6.18
C ARG A 110 3.52 20.22 -6.35
N ASN A 111 2.55 20.00 -5.49
CA ASN A 111 1.68 18.83 -5.54
C ASN A 111 0.25 19.22 -5.08
N PRO A 112 -0.64 19.57 -6.01
CA PRO A 112 -2.00 20.01 -5.68
C PRO A 112 -2.85 18.90 -5.04
N LEU A 113 -2.59 17.62 -5.36
CA LEU A 113 -3.29 16.49 -4.73
C LEU A 113 -2.91 16.36 -3.27
N LEU A 114 -1.61 16.44 -2.96
CA LEU A 114 -1.10 16.40 -1.60
C LEU A 114 -1.65 17.58 -0.78
N ALA A 115 -1.60 18.79 -1.32
CA ALA A 115 -2.16 19.98 -0.67
C ALA A 115 -3.67 19.83 -0.40
N GLY A 116 -4.42 19.36 -1.39
CA GLY A 116 -5.85 19.10 -1.26
C GLY A 116 -6.17 18.04 -0.22
N SER A 117 -5.39 16.97 -0.16
CA SER A 117 -5.60 15.89 0.82
C SER A 117 -5.42 16.37 2.27
N GLY A 118 -4.47 17.28 2.51
CA GLY A 118 -4.25 17.87 3.83
C GLY A 118 -5.41 18.75 4.30
N LEU A 119 -6.21 19.29 3.39
CA LEU A 119 -7.41 20.07 3.68
C LEU A 119 -8.65 19.19 3.92
N LEU A 120 -8.61 17.92 3.56
CA LEU A 120 -9.70 17.01 3.87
C LEU A 120 -9.73 16.71 5.38
N PRO A 121 -10.90 16.44 5.95
CA PRO A 121 -10.98 15.90 7.30
C PRO A 121 -10.41 14.47 7.32
N ALA A 122 -10.01 14.00 8.50
CA ALA A 122 -9.63 12.60 8.69
C ALA A 122 -10.77 11.68 8.22
N GLY A 123 -10.42 10.65 7.45
CA GLY A 123 -11.39 9.68 6.97
C GLY A 123 -12.06 8.92 8.12
N ARG A 124 -13.23 8.36 7.86
CA ARG A 124 -14.07 7.69 8.88
C ARG A 124 -13.95 6.17 8.84
N ILE A 125 -13.42 5.62 7.77
CA ILE A 125 -13.30 4.18 7.61
C ILE A 125 -12.04 3.73 8.35
N PRO A 126 -12.15 2.79 9.30
CA PRO A 126 -10.99 2.20 9.92
C PRO A 126 -10.12 1.44 8.92
N THR A 127 -8.81 1.48 9.12
CA THR A 127 -7.84 0.83 8.22
C THR A 127 -7.62 -0.65 8.53
N VAL A 128 -8.16 -1.16 9.65
CA VAL A 128 -7.94 -2.56 10.10
C VAL A 128 -8.25 -3.59 9.02
N GLY A 129 -9.28 -3.37 8.20
CA GLY A 129 -9.61 -4.25 7.09
C GLY A 129 -8.62 -4.24 5.92
N LEU A 130 -7.74 -3.23 5.84
CA LEU A 130 -6.76 -3.10 4.77
C LEU A 130 -5.53 -4.00 4.97
N SER A 131 -5.29 -4.47 6.19
CA SER A 131 -4.16 -5.34 6.51
C SER A 131 -4.49 -6.83 6.47
N ARG A 132 -5.74 -7.22 6.23
CA ARG A 132 -6.20 -8.62 6.34
C ARG A 132 -5.25 -9.63 5.72
N ALA A 133 -4.87 -9.41 4.47
CA ALA A 133 -3.95 -10.30 3.77
C ALA A 133 -2.54 -10.28 4.38
N ALA A 134 -2.06 -9.12 4.84
CA ALA A 134 -0.76 -8.98 5.50
C ALA A 134 -0.75 -9.51 6.95
N SER A 135 -1.91 -9.56 7.61
CA SER A 135 -2.02 -10.00 9.01
C SER A 135 -2.04 -11.51 9.18
N ILE A 136 -2.33 -12.29 8.13
CA ILE A 136 -2.38 -13.75 8.20
C ILE A 136 -1.06 -14.33 8.71
N HIS A 137 0.04 -13.74 8.33
CA HIS A 137 1.38 -14.12 8.74
C HIS A 137 2.03 -13.01 9.60
N ALA A 138 1.29 -12.48 10.59
CA ALA A 138 1.72 -11.34 11.42
C ALA A 138 3.10 -11.53 12.07
N ASN A 139 3.50 -12.78 12.34
CA ASN A 139 4.81 -13.12 12.91
C ASN A 139 5.88 -13.40 11.84
N HIS A 140 5.56 -13.30 10.57
CA HIS A 140 6.56 -13.47 9.51
C HIS A 140 7.56 -12.30 9.54
N PRO A 141 8.87 -12.56 9.47
CA PRO A 141 9.85 -11.49 9.37
C PRO A 141 9.59 -10.67 8.11
N TRP A 142 9.95 -9.39 8.15
CA TRP A 142 9.82 -8.50 6.99
C TRP A 142 10.56 -9.10 5.78
N PRO A 143 9.88 -9.28 4.62
CA PRO A 143 10.54 -9.81 3.42
C PRO A 143 11.63 -8.85 2.93
N PRO A 144 12.91 -9.28 2.84
CA PRO A 144 14.03 -8.37 2.51
C PRO A 144 13.91 -7.69 1.14
N SER A 145 13.17 -8.30 0.22
CA SER A 145 12.91 -7.73 -1.09
C SER A 145 11.81 -6.66 -1.09
N LEU A 146 11.00 -6.55 -0.03
CA LEU A 146 9.78 -5.73 -0.04
C LEU A 146 10.02 -4.29 0.44
N TRP A 147 9.66 -3.34 -0.41
CA TRP A 147 9.52 -1.93 -0.09
C TRP A 147 8.05 -1.51 -0.21
N ILE A 148 7.49 -0.92 0.84
CA ILE A 148 6.13 -0.41 0.86
C ILE A 148 6.18 1.11 0.98
N THR A 149 5.51 1.82 0.06
CA THR A 149 5.47 3.28 0.04
C THR A 149 4.29 3.83 0.81
N ALA A 150 4.51 4.88 1.57
CA ALA A 150 3.48 5.67 2.22
C ALA A 150 3.83 7.16 2.18
N THR A 151 2.86 8.02 2.42
CA THR A 151 3.06 9.46 2.58
C THR A 151 2.95 9.83 4.04
N ARG A 152 3.99 10.42 4.62
CA ARG A 152 3.91 11.00 5.97
C ARG A 152 3.02 12.24 5.90
N LEU A 153 1.98 12.27 6.72
CA LEU A 153 0.91 13.26 6.59
C LEU A 153 1.32 14.66 7.04
N ASP A 154 2.23 14.77 8.02
CA ASP A 154 2.55 16.06 8.62
C ASP A 154 3.42 16.97 7.73
N ASP A 155 4.25 16.40 6.87
CA ASP A 155 5.14 17.13 5.96
C ASP A 155 5.01 16.75 4.49
N GLY A 156 4.24 15.69 4.19
CA GLY A 156 4.06 15.16 2.84
C GLY A 156 5.26 14.41 2.29
N ALA A 157 6.18 13.97 3.14
CA ALA A 157 7.35 13.22 2.71
C ALA A 157 6.97 11.81 2.27
N LEU A 158 7.65 11.32 1.22
CA LEU A 158 7.65 9.90 0.88
C LEU A 158 8.39 9.12 1.98
N VAL A 159 7.76 8.06 2.46
CA VAL A 159 8.38 7.07 3.33
C VAL A 159 8.30 5.71 2.65
N VAL A 160 9.40 4.97 2.70
CA VAL A 160 9.53 3.64 2.10
C VAL A 160 9.88 2.64 3.19
N PHE A 161 8.87 1.98 3.73
CA PHE A 161 9.05 0.92 4.72
C PHE A 161 9.83 -0.25 4.11
N GLY A 162 10.79 -0.76 4.84
CA GLY A 162 11.71 -1.80 4.38
C GLY A 162 12.97 -1.26 3.69
N ARG A 163 13.03 0.08 3.42
CA ARG A 163 14.23 0.80 2.98
C ARG A 163 14.71 1.78 4.05
N ASP A 164 13.79 2.62 4.50
CA ASP A 164 14.07 3.68 5.49
C ASP A 164 14.02 3.03 6.88
N ASP A 165 15.09 3.00 7.62
CA ASP A 165 15.34 2.29 8.90
C ASP A 165 14.22 2.45 9.96
N LEU A 166 13.00 2.02 9.60
CA LEU A 166 11.80 2.05 10.43
C LEU A 166 11.38 0.62 10.75
N GLU A 167 11.45 0.26 12.02
CA GLU A 167 10.92 -1.00 12.52
C GLU A 167 9.39 -0.91 12.67
N VAL A 168 8.66 -1.38 11.67
CA VAL A 168 7.20 -1.35 11.67
C VAL A 168 6.63 -2.73 11.32
N PRO A 169 5.55 -3.17 11.99
CA PRO A 169 4.85 -4.39 11.60
C PRO A 169 4.36 -4.30 10.16
N LEU A 170 4.56 -5.37 9.38
CA LEU A 170 4.19 -5.42 7.97
C LEU A 170 2.71 -5.05 7.74
N ALA A 171 1.82 -5.51 8.62
CA ALA A 171 0.41 -5.19 8.57
C ALA A 171 0.15 -3.68 8.70
N GLN A 172 0.85 -2.98 9.60
CA GLN A 172 0.70 -1.53 9.77
C GLN A 172 1.25 -0.75 8.56
N ALA A 173 2.37 -1.17 7.99
CA ALA A 173 2.91 -0.57 6.77
C ALA A 173 1.94 -0.75 5.59
N ALA A 174 1.34 -1.94 5.45
CA ALA A 174 0.33 -2.19 4.43
C ALA A 174 -0.95 -1.34 4.65
N GLN A 175 -1.39 -1.16 5.90
CA GLN A 175 -2.49 -0.25 6.24
C GLN A 175 -2.16 1.20 5.86
N ALA A 176 -0.98 1.69 6.25
CA ALA A 176 -0.53 3.03 5.97
C ALA A 176 -0.51 3.32 4.47
N SER A 177 0.03 2.38 3.69
CA SER A 177 0.10 2.47 2.23
C SER A 177 -1.26 2.51 1.55
N GLN A 178 -2.32 2.00 2.19
CA GLN A 178 -3.68 1.90 1.64
C GLN A 178 -4.65 2.94 2.24
N ALA A 179 -4.21 3.76 3.18
CA ALA A 179 -5.04 4.72 3.89
C ALA A 179 -5.35 5.96 3.02
N ILE A 180 -6.29 5.85 2.08
CA ILE A 180 -6.69 6.93 1.17
C ILE A 180 -7.24 8.12 1.98
N PRO A 181 -6.65 9.34 1.84
CA PRO A 181 -7.09 10.54 2.54
C PRO A 181 -8.56 10.86 2.33
N GLY A 182 -9.23 11.28 3.39
CA GLY A 182 -10.65 11.61 3.37
C GLY A 182 -11.60 10.40 3.41
N ALA A 183 -11.15 9.21 3.02
CA ALA A 183 -11.90 7.97 3.13
C ALA A 183 -11.52 7.21 4.41
N PHE A 184 -10.25 6.86 4.54
CA PHE A 184 -9.71 6.14 5.69
C PHE A 184 -9.09 7.08 6.73
N ALA A 185 -9.08 6.63 7.98
CA ALA A 185 -8.31 7.31 9.02
C ALA A 185 -6.80 7.19 8.70
N PRO A 186 -5.98 8.24 8.95
CA PRO A 186 -4.53 8.09 8.91
C PRO A 186 -4.06 7.00 9.88
N VAL A 187 -3.02 6.26 9.49
CA VAL A 187 -2.39 5.26 10.35
C VAL A 187 -1.30 5.93 11.16
N GLU A 188 -1.33 5.74 12.47
CA GLU A 188 -0.31 6.25 13.38
C GLU A 188 0.71 5.15 13.67
N ILE A 189 1.99 5.47 13.46
CA ILE A 189 3.14 4.60 13.71
C ILE A 189 4.19 5.46 14.41
N ASP A 190 4.56 5.09 15.63
CA ASP A 190 5.56 5.80 16.46
C ASP A 190 5.31 7.32 16.59
N GLY A 191 4.03 7.71 16.70
CA GLY A 191 3.62 9.11 16.85
C GLY A 191 3.58 9.91 15.53
N GLU A 192 3.97 9.33 14.41
CA GLU A 192 3.86 9.91 13.07
C GLU A 192 2.61 9.38 12.36
N ARG A 193 2.00 10.21 11.50
CA ARG A 193 0.78 9.85 10.78
C ARG A 193 1.06 9.59 9.30
N TYR A 194 0.53 8.49 8.81
CA TYR A 194 0.74 8.04 7.43
C TYR A 194 -0.56 7.87 6.67
N VAL A 195 -0.51 8.15 5.38
CA VAL A 195 -1.58 7.93 4.42
C VAL A 195 -1.04 7.29 3.15
N ASP A 196 -1.94 6.92 2.24
CA ASP A 196 -1.63 6.21 1.00
C ASP A 196 -0.46 6.83 0.22
N GLY A 197 0.52 5.98 -0.14
CA GLY A 197 1.68 6.37 -0.94
C GLY A 197 1.29 6.86 -2.35
N GLY A 198 0.17 6.37 -2.88
CA GLY A 198 -0.37 6.77 -4.17
C GLY A 198 -0.74 8.25 -4.28
N LEU A 199 -0.76 8.96 -3.16
CA LEU A 199 -0.92 10.41 -3.11
C LEU A 199 0.25 11.17 -3.77
N LEU A 200 1.46 10.65 -3.64
CA LEU A 200 2.67 11.23 -4.25
C LEU A 200 2.91 10.67 -5.64
N SER A 201 2.85 9.37 -5.79
CA SER A 201 2.96 8.68 -7.07
C SER A 201 2.16 7.37 -7.03
N PRO A 202 1.34 7.07 -8.04
CA PRO A 202 0.56 5.84 -8.04
C PRO A 202 1.43 4.57 -8.12
N ASN A 203 2.66 4.66 -8.55
CA ASN A 203 3.50 3.50 -8.81
C ASN A 203 4.87 3.55 -8.11
N HIS A 204 5.42 4.73 -7.88
CA HIS A 204 6.79 4.92 -7.37
C HIS A 204 7.85 4.10 -8.13
N ALA A 205 7.68 3.99 -9.46
CA ALA A 205 8.58 3.20 -10.31
C ALA A 205 10.01 3.75 -10.34
N GLU A 206 10.19 5.03 -10.01
CA GLU A 206 11.50 5.68 -9.87
C GLU A 206 12.39 5.01 -8.81
N LEU A 207 11.78 4.40 -7.78
CA LEU A 207 12.52 3.69 -6.74
C LEU A 207 13.24 2.43 -7.27
N ALA A 208 12.80 1.90 -8.42
CA ALA A 208 13.49 0.77 -9.05
C ALA A 208 14.92 1.14 -9.51
N LEU A 209 15.19 2.43 -9.71
CA LEU A 209 16.53 2.91 -10.07
C LEU A 209 17.52 2.89 -8.90
N GLU A 210 17.05 2.73 -7.67
CA GLU A 210 17.89 2.64 -6.46
C GLU A 210 18.51 1.24 -6.28
N THR A 211 18.03 0.24 -7.02
CA THR A 211 18.52 -1.14 -6.95
C THR A 211 19.00 -1.53 -8.35
N PRO A 212 20.24 -2.02 -8.52
CA PRO A 212 20.68 -2.56 -9.80
C PRO A 212 19.73 -3.68 -10.24
N THR A 213 19.15 -3.54 -11.43
CA THR A 213 18.15 -4.48 -11.96
C THR A 213 18.27 -4.56 -13.48
N ASP A 214 18.11 -5.76 -14.03
CA ASP A 214 18.14 -6.00 -15.48
C ASP A 214 16.78 -5.73 -16.12
N LEU A 215 15.70 -5.92 -15.35
CA LEU A 215 14.32 -5.75 -15.81
C LEU A 215 13.44 -5.16 -14.71
N VAL A 216 12.65 -4.16 -15.07
CA VAL A 216 11.57 -3.64 -14.23
C VAL A 216 10.24 -4.07 -14.82
N VAL A 217 9.46 -4.82 -14.05
CA VAL A 217 8.07 -5.20 -14.39
C VAL A 217 7.12 -4.29 -13.63
N LEU A 218 6.49 -3.35 -14.34
CA LEU A 218 5.51 -2.44 -13.77
C LEU A 218 4.10 -2.96 -14.00
N VAL A 219 3.38 -3.25 -12.92
CA VAL A 219 1.96 -3.63 -12.92
C VAL A 219 1.14 -2.46 -12.38
N SER A 220 0.41 -1.78 -13.25
CA SER A 220 -0.36 -0.58 -12.91
C SER A 220 -1.69 -0.52 -13.65
N VAL A 221 -2.77 -0.24 -12.92
CA VAL A 221 -4.11 0.04 -13.49
C VAL A 221 -4.26 1.51 -13.90
N GLN A 222 -3.31 2.36 -13.53
CA GLN A 222 -3.36 3.81 -13.77
C GLN A 222 -2.41 4.28 -14.89
N SER A 223 -1.96 3.36 -15.73
CA SER A 223 -1.16 3.73 -16.90
C SER A 223 -2.01 4.51 -17.90
N ARG A 224 -1.51 5.69 -18.31
CA ARG A 224 -2.12 6.47 -19.39
C ARG A 224 -1.30 6.27 -20.66
N PRO A 225 -1.94 6.06 -21.83
CA PRO A 225 -1.21 6.07 -23.09
C PRO A 225 -0.52 7.43 -23.29
N GLY A 226 0.78 7.44 -23.51
CA GLY A 226 1.55 8.66 -23.82
C GLY A 226 2.04 9.46 -22.61
N ALA A 227 2.10 8.86 -21.41
CA ALA A 227 2.81 9.44 -20.27
C ALA A 227 4.28 9.05 -20.30
#